data_d6bf83c1782f587d65f558c8a21cf202
#
_entry.id   d6bf83c1782f587d65f558c8a21cf202
#
_cell.length_a   1.000
_cell.length_b   1.000
_cell.length_c   1.000
_cell.angle_alpha   90.00
_cell.angle_beta   90.00
_cell.angle_gamma   90.00
#
_symmetry.space_group_name_H-M   'P 1'
#
loop_
_entity.id
_entity.type
_entity.pdbx_description
1 polymer ?
#
loop_
_entity_poly.entity_id
_entity_poly.type
_entity_poly.pdbx_seq_one_letter_code
_entity_poly.pdbx_strand_id
1 'polypeptide(L)'
;MTKQSDIEMVAKARAWAVKAHAGQKDKAGQDYFKAHVTVVAEGVKGDPIAEAVAFLHDTVEDTSVTIEDIRTWFPKEVADAVSALTHSKGISYAEYLWYIQQNSIAVKVKLSD
;
A
#
# COMPACT_ATOMS: atom_id res chain seq x y z
N MET A 1 9.12 0.82 -20.96
CA MET A 1 8.35 2.09 -20.90
C MET A 1 7.11 1.87 -20.06
N THR A 2 6.81 2.84 -19.21
CA THR A 2 5.61 2.80 -18.37
C THR A 2 4.39 3.17 -19.23
N LYS A 3 3.34 2.34 -19.19
CA LYS A 3 2.10 2.58 -19.92
C LYS A 3 1.31 3.72 -19.27
N GLN A 4 0.50 4.43 -20.07
CA GLN A 4 -0.37 5.48 -19.55
C GLN A 4 -1.33 4.96 -18.48
N SER A 5 -1.86 3.74 -18.66
CA SER A 5 -2.72 3.11 -17.66
C SER A 5 -2.00 2.86 -16.32
N ASP A 6 -0.70 2.55 -16.36
CA ASP A 6 0.10 2.37 -15.15
C ASP A 6 0.33 3.71 -14.44
N ILE A 7 0.59 4.77 -15.20
CA ILE A 7 0.76 6.12 -14.65
C ILE A 7 -0.54 6.56 -13.95
N GLU A 8 -1.66 6.33 -14.59
CA GLU A 8 -2.98 6.68 -14.03
C GLU A 8 -3.30 5.86 -12.78
N MET A 9 -2.96 4.57 -12.77
CA MET A 9 -3.16 3.69 -11.61
C MET A 9 -2.35 4.18 -10.41
N VAL A 10 -1.08 4.50 -10.61
CA VAL A 10 -0.22 4.99 -9.53
C VAL A 10 -0.71 6.34 -9.01
N ALA A 11 -1.08 7.25 -9.91
CA ALA A 11 -1.62 8.56 -9.54
C ALA A 11 -2.91 8.42 -8.72
N LYS A 12 -3.78 7.49 -9.09
CA LYS A 12 -5.01 7.19 -8.37
C LYS A 12 -4.73 6.63 -6.98
N ALA A 13 -3.79 5.68 -6.88
CA ALA A 13 -3.38 5.12 -5.59
C ALA A 13 -2.82 6.19 -4.67
N ARG A 14 -1.98 7.08 -5.20
CA ARG A 14 -1.44 8.22 -4.46
C ARG A 14 -2.56 9.13 -3.96
N ALA A 15 -3.52 9.47 -4.82
CA ALA A 15 -4.65 10.34 -4.44
C ALA A 15 -5.50 9.69 -3.33
N TRP A 16 -5.74 8.40 -3.41
CA TRP A 16 -6.45 7.65 -2.37
C TRP A 16 -5.70 7.73 -1.03
N ALA A 17 -4.38 7.54 -1.06
CA ALA A 17 -3.55 7.58 0.15
C ALA A 17 -3.53 8.99 0.76
N VAL A 18 -3.40 10.02 -0.06
CA VAL A 18 -3.43 11.42 0.40
C VAL A 18 -4.74 11.70 1.15
N LYS A 19 -5.86 11.31 0.56
CA LYS A 19 -7.18 11.54 1.15
C LYS A 19 -7.38 10.69 2.41
N ALA A 20 -7.01 9.41 2.36
CA ALA A 20 -7.21 8.48 3.47
C ALA A 20 -6.40 8.87 4.70
N HIS A 21 -5.14 9.27 4.50
CA HIS A 21 -4.24 9.64 5.60
C HIS A 21 -4.28 11.13 5.97
N ALA A 22 -5.21 11.91 5.38
CA ALA A 22 -5.29 13.34 5.66
C ALA A 22 -5.44 13.60 7.17
N GLY A 23 -4.57 14.42 7.71
CA GLY A 23 -4.57 14.76 9.14
C GLY A 23 -3.89 13.74 10.04
N GLN A 24 -3.50 12.56 9.51
CA GLN A 24 -2.79 11.56 10.30
C GLN A 24 -1.34 11.98 10.50
N LYS A 25 -0.86 11.87 11.75
CA LYS A 25 0.51 12.20 12.11
C LYS A 25 1.27 10.96 12.58
N ASP A 26 2.58 10.94 12.35
CA ASP A 26 3.45 9.90 12.90
C ASP A 26 3.78 10.20 14.37
N LYS A 27 4.58 9.34 15.01
CA LYS A 27 4.96 9.50 16.40
C LYS A 27 5.77 10.76 16.67
N ALA A 28 6.46 11.28 15.64
CA ALA A 28 7.22 12.54 15.73
C ALA A 28 6.38 13.76 15.43
N GLY A 29 5.08 13.60 15.17
CA GLY A 29 4.16 14.71 14.87
C GLY A 29 4.19 15.16 13.42
N GLN A 30 4.88 14.45 12.54
CA GLN A 30 4.96 14.78 11.12
C GLN A 30 3.79 14.19 10.35
N ASP A 31 3.44 14.81 9.23
CA ASP A 31 2.39 14.31 8.34
C ASP A 31 2.73 12.87 7.89
N TYR A 32 1.84 11.92 8.18
CA TYR A 32 2.10 10.50 7.94
C TYR A 32 2.33 10.20 6.48
N PHE A 33 1.52 10.76 5.57
CA PHE A 33 1.67 10.54 4.14
C PHE A 33 3.06 10.99 3.66
N LYS A 34 3.49 12.21 4.01
CA LYS A 34 4.76 12.76 3.56
C LYS A 34 5.95 12.07 4.20
N ALA A 35 5.87 11.75 5.50
CA ALA A 35 7.01 11.22 6.23
C ALA A 35 7.20 9.71 6.03
N HIS A 36 6.13 8.97 5.78
CA HIS A 36 6.19 7.50 5.70
C HIS A 36 5.74 6.96 4.35
N VAL A 37 4.52 7.26 3.90
CA VAL A 37 3.94 6.63 2.71
C VAL A 37 4.76 6.93 1.45
N THR A 38 5.15 8.19 1.25
CA THR A 38 5.94 8.57 0.07
C THR A 38 7.32 7.93 0.07
N VAL A 39 7.90 7.73 1.25
CA VAL A 39 9.23 7.09 1.38
C VAL A 39 9.17 5.63 0.95
N VAL A 40 8.14 4.91 1.38
CA VAL A 40 7.94 3.51 0.97
C VAL A 40 7.73 3.42 -0.54
N ALA A 41 6.89 4.29 -1.11
CA ALA A 41 6.63 4.31 -2.55
C ALA A 41 7.88 4.61 -3.36
N GLU A 42 8.72 5.55 -2.89
CA GLU A 42 9.98 5.89 -3.55
C GLU A 42 10.92 4.69 -3.62
N GLY A 43 10.94 3.86 -2.59
CA GLY A 43 11.77 2.65 -2.54
C GLY A 43 11.42 1.59 -3.58
N VAL A 44 10.22 1.65 -4.17
CA VAL A 44 9.76 0.72 -5.21
C VAL A 44 9.45 1.44 -6.52
N LYS A 45 9.98 2.64 -6.69
CA LYS A 45 9.79 3.46 -7.88
C LYS A 45 10.26 2.71 -9.12
N GLY A 46 9.48 2.80 -10.20
CA GLY A 46 9.79 2.12 -11.46
C GLY A 46 9.01 0.81 -11.64
N ASP A 47 8.35 0.34 -10.61
CA ASP A 47 7.46 -0.82 -10.66
C ASP A 47 6.04 -0.33 -10.34
N PRO A 48 5.19 -0.06 -11.35
CA PRO A 48 3.90 0.58 -11.13
C PRO A 48 2.98 -0.17 -10.16
N ILE A 49 2.93 -1.50 -10.26
CA ILE A 49 2.09 -2.30 -9.34
C ILE A 49 2.61 -2.13 -7.90
N ALA A 50 3.92 -2.26 -7.69
CA ALA A 50 4.53 -2.10 -6.37
C ALA A 50 4.34 -0.67 -5.84
N GLU A 51 4.46 0.35 -6.70
CA GLU A 51 4.21 1.74 -6.30
C GLU A 51 2.77 1.93 -5.81
N ALA A 52 1.77 1.41 -6.55
CA ALA A 52 0.38 1.50 -6.15
C ALA A 52 0.14 0.79 -4.82
N VAL A 53 0.71 -0.40 -4.64
CA VAL A 53 0.63 -1.15 -3.38
C VAL A 53 1.26 -0.35 -2.24
N ALA A 54 2.43 0.27 -2.48
CA ALA A 54 3.12 1.07 -1.47
C ALA A 54 2.24 2.23 -0.99
N PHE A 55 1.58 2.95 -1.91
CA PHE A 55 0.67 4.02 -1.53
C PHE A 55 -0.53 3.52 -0.73
N LEU A 56 -1.02 2.31 -1.00
CA LEU A 56 -2.24 1.79 -0.38
C LEU A 56 -2.00 0.89 0.84
N HIS A 57 -0.76 0.48 1.12
CA HIS A 57 -0.49 -0.62 2.06
C HIS A 57 -1.01 -0.39 3.48
N ASP A 58 -1.05 0.86 3.95
CA ASP A 58 -1.54 1.17 5.30
C ASP A 58 -2.97 1.68 5.33
N THR A 59 -3.61 1.88 4.17
CA THR A 59 -4.96 2.49 4.15
C THR A 59 -6.00 1.61 4.83
N VAL A 60 -5.93 0.30 4.65
CA VAL A 60 -6.92 -0.62 5.20
C VAL A 60 -6.81 -0.71 6.73
N GLU A 61 -5.58 -0.75 7.27
CA GLU A 61 -5.37 -0.82 8.72
C GLU A 61 -5.67 0.50 9.43
N ASP A 62 -5.29 1.61 8.81
CA ASP A 62 -5.26 2.91 9.48
C ASP A 62 -6.44 3.81 9.15
N THR A 63 -7.22 3.48 8.12
CA THR A 63 -8.32 4.35 7.66
C THR A 63 -9.58 3.54 7.37
N SER A 64 -10.61 4.19 6.83
CA SER A 64 -11.87 3.53 6.47
C SER A 64 -11.86 2.81 5.12
N VAL A 65 -10.74 2.85 4.39
CA VAL A 65 -10.61 2.13 3.11
C VAL A 65 -10.64 0.63 3.37
N THR A 66 -11.40 -0.10 2.57
CA THR A 66 -11.52 -1.57 2.69
C THR A 66 -10.83 -2.28 1.53
N ILE A 67 -10.53 -3.57 1.73
CA ILE A 67 -9.98 -4.40 0.64
C ILE A 67 -10.98 -4.48 -0.52
N GLU A 68 -12.28 -4.52 -0.23
CA GLU A 68 -13.32 -4.53 -1.27
C GLU A 68 -13.29 -3.28 -2.12
N ASP A 69 -13.03 -2.12 -1.51
CA ASP A 69 -12.86 -0.86 -2.24
C ASP A 69 -11.68 -0.97 -3.21
N ILE A 70 -10.56 -1.50 -2.72
CA ILE A 70 -9.36 -1.66 -3.53
C ILE A 70 -9.61 -2.65 -4.67
N ARG A 71 -10.29 -3.77 -4.41
CA ARG A 71 -10.62 -4.75 -5.46
C ARG A 71 -11.51 -4.17 -6.55
N THR A 72 -12.41 -3.27 -6.17
CA THR A 72 -13.32 -2.62 -7.12
C THR A 72 -12.59 -1.67 -8.07
N TRP A 73 -11.60 -0.93 -7.56
CA TRP A 73 -11.02 0.20 -8.28
C TRP A 73 -9.60 -0.01 -8.77
N PHE A 74 -8.95 -1.11 -8.39
CA PHE A 74 -7.56 -1.41 -8.75
C PHE A 74 -7.45 -2.84 -9.29
N PRO A 75 -6.36 -3.14 -10.05
CA PRO A 75 -6.13 -4.51 -10.51
C PRO A 75 -6.03 -5.51 -9.36
N LYS A 76 -6.32 -6.77 -9.66
CA LYS A 76 -6.28 -7.87 -8.70
C LYS A 76 -4.92 -7.96 -8.01
N GLU A 77 -3.84 -7.78 -8.75
CA GLU A 77 -2.46 -7.85 -8.19
C GLU A 77 -2.24 -6.82 -7.09
N VAL A 78 -2.79 -5.62 -7.26
CA VAL A 78 -2.70 -4.56 -6.25
C VAL A 78 -3.50 -4.96 -5.00
N ALA A 79 -4.74 -5.38 -5.18
CA ALA A 79 -5.60 -5.76 -4.06
C ALA A 79 -5.03 -6.95 -3.28
N ASP A 80 -4.53 -7.96 -3.99
CA ASP A 80 -3.95 -9.15 -3.35
C ASP A 80 -2.72 -8.80 -2.52
N ALA A 81 -1.84 -7.94 -3.02
CA ALA A 81 -0.65 -7.53 -2.29
C ALA A 81 -1.00 -6.67 -1.08
N VAL A 82 -1.94 -5.73 -1.21
CA VAL A 82 -2.41 -4.92 -0.07
C VAL A 82 -3.04 -5.82 0.99
N SER A 83 -3.83 -6.81 0.57
CA SER A 83 -4.44 -7.78 1.49
C SER A 83 -3.37 -8.54 2.28
N ALA A 84 -2.32 -9.00 1.60
CA ALA A 84 -1.20 -9.71 2.25
C ALA A 84 -0.48 -8.82 3.26
N LEU A 85 -0.38 -7.52 2.98
CA LEU A 85 0.28 -6.54 3.86
C LEU A 85 -0.61 -6.04 4.99
N THR A 86 -1.90 -6.38 4.99
CA THR A 86 -2.84 -5.99 6.02
C THR A 86 -2.86 -7.05 7.12
N HIS A 87 -2.41 -6.66 8.33
CA HIS A 87 -2.38 -7.59 9.48
C HIS A 87 -3.76 -7.63 10.13
N SER A 88 -4.55 -8.64 9.81
CA SER A 88 -5.91 -8.82 10.34
C SER A 88 -5.88 -9.26 11.80
N LYS A 89 -6.93 -8.91 12.54
CA LYS A 89 -7.09 -9.35 13.93
C LYS A 89 -7.17 -10.88 13.99
N GLY A 90 -6.57 -11.46 15.01
CA GLY A 90 -6.59 -12.89 15.23
C GLY A 90 -5.54 -13.67 14.46
N ILE A 91 -4.76 -13.01 13.61
CA ILE A 91 -3.66 -13.64 12.88
C ILE A 91 -2.36 -13.32 13.59
N SER A 92 -1.56 -14.35 13.89
CA SER A 92 -0.25 -14.16 14.54
C SER A 92 0.71 -13.43 13.59
N TYR A 93 1.75 -12.81 14.16
CA TYR A 93 2.77 -12.15 13.34
C TYR A 93 3.46 -13.14 12.40
N ALA A 94 3.70 -14.37 12.87
CA ALA A 94 4.31 -15.42 12.03
C ALA A 94 3.42 -15.77 10.84
N GLU A 95 2.10 -15.89 11.03
CA GLU A 95 1.16 -16.13 9.95
C GLU A 95 1.12 -14.96 8.96
N TYR A 96 1.12 -13.74 9.49
CA TYR A 96 1.17 -12.52 8.68
C TYR A 96 2.40 -12.53 7.77
N LEU A 97 3.58 -12.81 8.31
CA LEU A 97 4.81 -12.91 7.53
C LEU A 97 4.76 -14.02 6.50
N TRP A 98 4.14 -15.16 6.86
CA TRP A 98 3.96 -16.26 5.92
C TRP A 98 3.14 -15.84 4.69
N TYR A 99 2.02 -15.14 4.90
CA TYR A 99 1.20 -14.63 3.79
C TYR A 99 1.96 -13.64 2.91
N ILE A 100 2.75 -12.75 3.51
CA ILE A 100 3.59 -11.82 2.76
C ILE A 100 4.56 -12.59 1.84
N GLN A 101 5.19 -13.64 2.36
CA GLN A 101 6.15 -14.44 1.60
C GLN A 101 5.54 -15.11 0.37
N GLN A 102 4.23 -15.36 0.36
CA GLN A 102 3.54 -15.94 -0.79
C GLN A 102 3.27 -14.92 -1.90
N ASN A 103 3.57 -13.65 -1.68
CA ASN A 103 3.28 -12.58 -2.63
C ASN A 103 4.53 -11.72 -2.86
N SER A 104 5.15 -11.87 -4.03
CA SER A 104 6.42 -11.21 -4.35
C SER A 104 6.31 -9.68 -4.31
N ILE A 105 5.16 -9.12 -4.68
CA ILE A 105 4.92 -7.68 -4.65
C ILE A 105 4.86 -7.22 -3.20
N ALA A 106 4.17 -7.96 -2.34
CA ALA A 106 4.07 -7.65 -0.91
C ALA A 106 5.46 -7.69 -0.25
N VAL A 107 6.30 -8.68 -0.59
CA VAL A 107 7.68 -8.75 -0.10
C VAL A 107 8.45 -7.49 -0.48
N LYS A 108 8.38 -7.10 -1.75
CA LYS A 108 9.09 -5.93 -2.26
C LYS A 108 8.71 -4.66 -1.52
N VAL A 109 7.42 -4.45 -1.30
CA VAL A 109 6.91 -3.27 -0.58
C VAL A 109 7.30 -3.34 0.90
N LYS A 110 7.18 -4.50 1.53
CA LYS A 110 7.56 -4.69 2.93
C LYS A 110 9.04 -4.36 3.17
N LEU A 111 9.91 -4.75 2.25
CA LEU A 111 11.35 -4.45 2.34
C LEU A 111 11.63 -2.95 2.19
N SER A 112 10.75 -2.20 1.51
CA SER A 112 10.86 -0.74 1.40
C SER A 112 10.28 -0.01 2.62
N ASP A 113 9.44 -0.70 3.36
CA ASP A 113 8.83 -0.16 4.58
C ASP A 113 9.84 -0.22 5.79
#